data_43dc0f666aaa531012806fe91bdd6548
#
_entry.id   43dc0f666aaa531012806fe91bdd6548
#
_cell.length_a   1.000
_cell.length_b   1.000
_cell.length_c   1.000
_cell.angle_alpha   90.00
_cell.angle_beta   90.00
_cell.angle_gamma   90.00
#
_symmetry.space_group_name_H-M   'P 1'
#
loop_
_entity.id
_entity.type
_entity.pdbx_description
1 polymer ?
#
loop_
_entity_poly.entity_id
_entity_poly.type
_entity_poly.pdbx_seq_one_letter_code
_entity_poly.pdbx_strand_id
1 'polypeptide(L)'
;MNGTEIQVGDETGILQQALYCTPEITLNADQSMFSIEFATSNYVAANKDDIIYKLEGFSNDWNSARGLHNITYTNLNAGTYNLIIKPNGKDESLCPQVHLTIHVLPPYYKTPLAYLIYLIVTGILLWYLVRTYKSRIKLRESLKYEQKHIRDVEALNQSK
;
A
#
# COMPACT_ATOMS: atom_id res chain seq x y z
N MET A 1 12.13 -13.27 4.87
CA MET A 1 11.45 -12.97 3.58
C MET A 1 12.53 -13.00 2.52
N ASN A 2 12.43 -13.89 1.55
CA ASN A 2 13.39 -13.97 0.46
C ASN A 2 13.08 -12.80 -0.49
N GLY A 3 14.01 -11.83 -0.57
CA GLY A 3 13.95 -10.81 -1.61
C GLY A 3 14.10 -11.47 -2.98
N THR A 4 13.24 -11.13 -3.93
CA THR A 4 13.39 -11.58 -5.31
C THR A 4 14.35 -10.61 -6.01
N GLU A 5 15.42 -11.13 -6.56
CA GLU A 5 16.34 -10.34 -7.39
C GLU A 5 15.63 -10.00 -8.71
N ILE A 6 15.60 -8.72 -9.04
CA ILE A 6 14.98 -8.24 -10.27
C ILE A 6 16.05 -8.06 -11.33
N GLN A 7 15.91 -8.78 -12.43
CA GLN A 7 16.81 -8.71 -13.58
C GLN A 7 16.15 -7.97 -14.74
N VAL A 8 16.99 -7.43 -15.62
CA VAL A 8 16.51 -6.74 -16.81
C VAL A 8 15.71 -7.69 -17.71
N GLY A 9 14.45 -7.33 -17.98
CA GLY A 9 13.57 -8.11 -18.86
C GLY A 9 12.90 -9.31 -18.18
N ASP A 10 12.87 -9.36 -16.85
CA ASP A 10 12.17 -10.41 -16.12
C ASP A 10 10.63 -10.27 -16.21
N GLU A 11 9.92 -11.28 -15.73
CA GLU A 11 8.44 -11.31 -15.77
C GLU A 11 7.78 -10.21 -14.94
N THR A 12 8.51 -9.56 -14.03
CA THR A 12 7.98 -8.50 -13.18
C THR A 12 7.76 -7.20 -13.95
N GLY A 13 8.47 -7.02 -15.08
CA GLY A 13 8.39 -5.84 -15.92
C GLY A 13 8.87 -4.54 -15.25
N ILE A 14 9.44 -4.62 -14.05
CA ILE A 14 9.90 -3.46 -13.27
C ILE A 14 11.13 -2.83 -13.91
N LEU A 15 12.03 -3.66 -14.45
CA LEU A 15 13.28 -3.24 -15.05
C LEU A 15 13.34 -3.69 -16.51
N GLN A 16 13.03 -2.78 -17.43
CA GLN A 16 13.10 -3.07 -18.87
C GLN A 16 14.49 -2.86 -19.46
N GLN A 17 15.30 -2.04 -18.81
CA GLN A 17 16.69 -1.73 -19.21
C GLN A 17 17.57 -1.69 -17.97
N ALA A 18 18.88 -1.62 -18.15
CA ALA A 18 19.81 -1.46 -17.05
C ALA A 18 19.47 -0.22 -16.20
N LEU A 19 19.62 -0.31 -14.90
CA LEU A 19 19.17 0.71 -13.94
C LEU A 19 19.73 2.12 -14.23
N TYR A 20 20.97 2.21 -14.75
CA TYR A 20 21.59 3.48 -15.11
C TYR A 20 20.97 4.13 -16.36
N CYS A 21 20.22 3.36 -17.18
CA CYS A 21 19.46 3.84 -18.32
C CYS A 21 17.96 4.04 -18.03
N THR A 22 17.51 3.61 -16.85
CA THR A 22 16.10 3.66 -16.44
C THR A 22 15.94 4.82 -15.47
N PRO A 23 15.34 5.96 -15.90
CA PRO A 23 15.18 7.12 -15.01
C PRO A 23 14.10 6.91 -13.95
N GLU A 24 13.24 5.90 -14.13
CA GLU A 24 12.00 5.76 -13.37
C GLU A 24 11.62 4.30 -13.21
N ILE A 25 11.27 3.90 -11.98
CA ILE A 25 10.76 2.57 -11.67
C ILE A 25 9.44 2.68 -10.90
N THR A 26 8.54 1.73 -11.11
CA THR A 26 7.25 1.66 -10.41
C THR A 26 7.20 0.39 -9.57
N LEU A 27 6.93 0.56 -8.27
CA LEU A 27 6.77 -0.53 -7.32
C LEU A 27 5.31 -0.65 -6.91
N ASN A 28 4.83 -1.87 -6.78
CA ASN A 28 3.50 -2.13 -6.25
C ASN A 28 3.48 -1.95 -4.72
N ALA A 29 2.29 -1.83 -4.15
CA ALA A 29 2.11 -1.63 -2.71
C ALA A 29 2.67 -2.76 -1.82
N ASP A 30 2.75 -3.97 -2.34
CA ASP A 30 3.33 -5.15 -1.69
C ASP A 30 4.88 -5.17 -1.79
N GLN A 31 5.45 -4.36 -2.68
CA GLN A 31 6.88 -4.21 -2.92
C GLN A 31 7.47 -2.98 -2.19
N SER A 32 7.02 -2.74 -0.97
CA SER A 32 7.42 -1.56 -0.16
C SER A 32 8.86 -1.64 0.38
N MET A 33 9.61 -2.65 0.00
CA MET A 33 11.03 -2.85 0.32
C MET A 33 11.80 -3.11 -0.97
N PHE A 34 12.86 -2.35 -1.17
CA PHE A 34 13.80 -2.59 -2.27
C PHE A 34 15.26 -2.44 -1.81
N SER A 35 16.12 -3.13 -2.49
CA SER A 35 17.58 -3.02 -2.31
C SER A 35 18.23 -2.75 -3.66
N ILE A 36 19.07 -1.74 -3.72
CA ILE A 36 19.87 -1.43 -4.91
C ILE A 36 21.31 -1.80 -4.61
N GLU A 37 21.84 -2.68 -5.42
CA GLU A 37 23.25 -3.02 -5.42
C GLU A 37 23.98 -2.13 -6.45
N PHE A 38 25.12 -1.60 -6.06
CA PHE A 38 25.96 -0.79 -6.93
C PHE A 38 27.41 -1.25 -6.86
N ALA A 39 28.07 -1.22 -8.01
CA ALA A 39 29.48 -1.48 -8.12
C ALA A 39 30.20 -0.20 -8.55
N THR A 40 31.28 0.11 -7.86
CA THR A 40 32.19 1.18 -8.27
C THR A 40 33.37 0.61 -9.03
N SER A 41 33.63 1.14 -10.20
CA SER A 41 34.79 0.74 -11.01
C SER A 41 36.09 1.45 -10.62
N ASN A 42 36.13 2.08 -9.43
CA ASN A 42 37.29 2.86 -9.02
C ASN A 42 38.40 1.96 -8.44
N TYR A 43 39.43 1.71 -9.24
CA TYR A 43 40.58 0.88 -8.91
C TYR A 43 41.60 1.52 -7.97
N VAL A 44 41.42 2.81 -7.62
CA VAL A 44 42.38 3.55 -6.76
C VAL A 44 42.07 3.27 -5.30
N ALA A 45 42.82 2.42 -4.67
CA ALA A 45 42.65 1.93 -3.30
C ALA A 45 42.68 3.00 -2.20
N ALA A 46 43.14 4.23 -2.49
CA ALA A 46 43.26 5.31 -1.53
C ALA A 46 41.97 6.14 -1.33
N ASN A 47 41.04 6.11 -2.29
CA ASN A 47 39.78 6.84 -2.26
C ASN A 47 38.58 5.89 -2.42
N LYS A 48 38.70 4.68 -1.88
CA LYS A 48 37.62 3.72 -1.92
C LYS A 48 36.36 4.34 -1.26
N ASP A 49 35.43 4.72 -2.12
CA ASP A 49 34.02 4.53 -1.85
C ASP A 49 33.39 5.48 -0.85
N ASP A 50 33.71 6.76 -0.94
CA ASP A 50 32.85 7.78 -0.32
C ASP A 50 31.73 8.12 -1.29
N ILE A 51 30.78 7.18 -1.45
CA ILE A 51 29.50 7.43 -2.10
C ILE A 51 28.54 7.92 -1.04
N ILE A 52 27.85 8.96 -1.35
CA ILE A 52 26.73 9.44 -0.54
C ILE A 52 25.44 9.31 -1.34
N TYR A 53 24.39 9.00 -0.64
CA TYR A 53 23.07 8.85 -1.22
C TYR A 53 21.99 9.49 -0.36
N LYS A 54 20.93 9.89 -1.01
CA LYS A 54 19.74 10.45 -0.38
C LYS A 54 18.48 9.98 -1.10
N LEU A 55 17.44 9.63 -0.33
CA LEU A 55 16.13 9.32 -0.87
C LEU A 55 15.18 10.47 -0.52
N GLU A 56 15.03 11.41 -1.45
CA GLU A 56 14.08 12.51 -1.30
C GLU A 56 12.65 12.00 -1.26
N GLY A 57 11.84 12.55 -0.38
CA GLY A 57 10.51 12.07 -0.05
C GLY A 57 10.48 11.11 1.14
N PHE A 58 11.62 10.49 1.49
CA PHE A 58 11.76 9.64 2.67
C PHE A 58 12.58 10.34 3.77
N SER A 59 13.77 10.82 3.42
CA SER A 59 14.64 11.63 4.30
C SER A 59 15.37 12.68 3.50
N ASN A 60 15.65 13.82 4.14
CA ASN A 60 16.46 14.87 3.55
C ASN A 60 17.95 14.75 3.89
N ASP A 61 18.33 13.76 4.67
CA ASP A 61 19.70 13.58 5.12
C ASP A 61 20.52 12.79 4.10
N TRP A 62 21.78 13.19 3.92
CA TRP A 62 22.75 12.44 3.15
C TRP A 62 23.33 11.32 3.99
N ASN A 63 23.29 10.10 3.47
CA ASN A 63 23.86 8.93 4.08
C ASN A 63 25.14 8.51 3.33
N SER A 64 26.15 8.01 4.06
CA SER A 64 27.36 7.47 3.45
C SER A 64 27.18 5.97 3.19
N ALA A 65 27.54 5.56 2.00
CA ALA A 65 27.57 4.13 1.61
C ALA A 65 28.94 3.49 1.84
N ARG A 66 29.78 4.10 2.70
CA ARG A 66 31.16 3.60 2.95
C ARG A 66 31.16 2.13 3.37
N GLY A 67 31.80 1.29 2.54
CA GLY A 67 31.88 -0.14 2.79
C GLY A 67 30.60 -0.94 2.55
N LEU A 68 29.55 -0.31 2.06
CA LEU A 68 28.32 -0.98 1.65
C LEU A 68 28.33 -1.18 0.13
N HIS A 69 27.86 -2.34 -0.30
CA HIS A 69 27.65 -2.64 -1.72
C HIS A 69 26.17 -2.51 -2.11
N ASN A 70 25.30 -2.39 -1.12
CA ASN A 70 23.86 -2.27 -1.33
C ASN A 70 23.25 -1.23 -0.39
N ILE A 71 22.20 -0.61 -0.86
CA ILE A 71 21.35 0.33 -0.10
C ILE A 71 19.96 -0.30 -0.05
N THR A 72 19.45 -0.51 1.17
CA THR A 72 18.12 -1.10 1.37
C THR A 72 17.20 -0.10 2.06
N TYR A 73 16.05 0.11 1.45
CA TYR A 73 14.94 0.84 2.04
C TYR A 73 13.77 -0.08 2.30
N THR A 74 13.16 0.08 3.46
CA THR A 74 12.03 -0.75 3.90
C THR A 74 10.86 0.12 4.30
N ASN A 75 9.65 -0.41 4.16
CA ASN A 75 8.41 0.22 4.62
C ASN A 75 8.13 1.59 3.99
N LEU A 76 8.33 1.69 2.68
CA LEU A 76 7.99 2.89 1.93
C LEU A 76 6.47 3.04 1.81
N ASN A 77 5.98 4.23 2.11
CA ASN A 77 4.59 4.59 1.87
C ASN A 77 4.34 4.80 0.38
N ALA A 78 3.06 4.77 -0.03
CA ALA A 78 2.69 5.16 -1.39
C ALA A 78 3.10 6.61 -1.65
N GLY A 79 3.80 6.84 -2.77
CA GLY A 79 4.32 8.15 -3.12
C GLY A 79 5.43 8.08 -4.17
N THR A 80 5.99 9.24 -4.47
CA THR A 80 7.13 9.38 -5.39
C THR A 80 8.36 9.76 -4.60
N TYR A 81 9.44 9.03 -4.84
CA TYR A 81 10.74 9.21 -4.21
C TYR A 81 11.82 9.43 -5.26
N ASN A 82 12.80 10.27 -4.98
CA ASN A 82 13.97 10.47 -5.83
C ASN A 82 15.22 9.98 -5.11
N LEU A 83 15.79 8.89 -5.58
CA LEU A 83 17.07 8.41 -5.10
C LEU A 83 18.18 9.13 -5.85
N ILE A 84 19.02 9.83 -5.12
CA ILE A 84 20.18 10.55 -5.63
C ILE A 84 21.42 9.87 -5.07
N ILE A 85 22.29 9.46 -5.95
CA ILE A 85 23.59 8.84 -5.60
C ILE A 85 24.68 9.68 -6.23
N LYS A 86 25.65 10.09 -5.42
CA LYS A 86 26.82 10.85 -5.89
C LYS A 86 28.08 10.50 -5.09
N PRO A 87 29.27 10.70 -5.67
CA PRO A 87 30.51 10.58 -4.93
C PRO A 87 30.64 11.72 -3.89
N ASN A 88 31.22 11.40 -2.76
CA ASN A 88 31.50 12.37 -1.68
C ASN A 88 32.88 13.02 -1.90
N GLY A 89 33.07 13.72 -3.02
CA GLY A 89 34.34 14.34 -3.37
C GLY A 89 34.16 15.80 -3.79
N LYS A 90 35.28 16.53 -3.79
CA LYS A 90 35.29 17.95 -4.18
C LYS A 90 35.10 18.18 -5.69
N ASP A 91 35.24 17.15 -6.50
CA ASP A 91 35.14 17.22 -7.96
C ASP A 91 33.79 16.68 -8.47
N GLU A 92 32.71 17.36 -8.11
CA GLU A 92 31.35 17.07 -8.61
C GLU A 92 31.26 17.15 -10.15
N SER A 93 32.21 17.83 -10.80
CA SER A 93 32.20 18.02 -12.24
C SER A 93 32.68 16.78 -13.05
N LEU A 94 33.34 15.82 -12.39
CA LEU A 94 33.94 14.67 -13.07
C LEU A 94 33.09 13.37 -12.96
N CYS A 95 32.14 13.33 -12.01
CA CYS A 95 31.29 12.16 -11.82
C CYS A 95 29.81 12.54 -11.90
N PRO A 96 29.08 12.05 -12.87
CA PRO A 96 27.65 12.34 -13.01
C PRO A 96 26.87 11.80 -11.80
N GLN A 97 25.96 12.61 -11.29
CA GLN A 97 24.98 12.17 -10.30
C GLN A 97 23.99 11.20 -10.95
N VAL A 98 23.68 10.12 -10.26
CA VAL A 98 22.65 9.19 -10.70
C VAL A 98 21.35 9.55 -10.00
N HIS A 99 20.32 9.79 -10.78
CA HIS A 99 18.96 10.06 -10.31
C HIS A 99 18.05 8.91 -10.71
N LEU A 100 17.32 8.39 -9.75
CA LEU A 100 16.34 7.33 -9.97
C LEU A 100 15.03 7.73 -9.30
N THR A 101 14.00 7.92 -10.09
CA THR A 101 12.65 8.18 -9.59
C THR A 101 11.94 6.86 -9.29
N ILE A 102 11.39 6.74 -8.09
CA ILE A 102 10.72 5.53 -7.62
C ILE A 102 9.27 5.89 -7.30
N HIS A 103 8.32 5.30 -8.01
CA HIS A 103 6.89 5.43 -7.76
C HIS A 103 6.38 4.21 -7.00
N VAL A 104 5.92 4.41 -5.77
CA VAL A 104 5.27 3.37 -4.97
C VAL A 104 3.76 3.56 -5.07
N LEU A 105 3.08 2.60 -5.68
CA LEU A 105 1.64 2.64 -5.87
C LEU A 105 0.89 2.42 -4.55
N PRO A 106 -0.26 3.10 -4.34
CA PRO A 106 -1.10 2.84 -3.19
C PRO A 106 -1.75 1.46 -3.30
N PRO A 107 -1.99 0.78 -2.16
CA PRO A 107 -2.70 -0.49 -2.16
C PRO A 107 -4.13 -0.30 -2.64
N TYR A 108 -4.65 -1.28 -3.40
CA TYR A 108 -5.96 -1.24 -4.04
C TYR A 108 -7.12 -0.95 -3.08
N TYR A 109 -7.00 -1.36 -1.80
CA TYR A 109 -8.02 -1.14 -0.77
C TYR A 109 -8.06 0.30 -0.21
N LYS A 110 -7.06 1.14 -0.53
CA LYS A 110 -7.01 2.58 -0.19
C LYS A 110 -7.37 3.49 -1.37
N THR A 111 -7.84 2.93 -2.47
CA THR A 111 -8.28 3.74 -3.61
C THR A 111 -9.67 4.35 -3.35
N PRO A 112 -10.00 5.51 -3.95
CA PRO A 112 -11.32 6.13 -3.78
C PRO A 112 -12.46 5.20 -4.23
N LEU A 113 -12.21 4.34 -5.20
CA LEU A 113 -13.16 3.34 -5.68
C LEU A 113 -13.46 2.29 -4.61
N ALA A 114 -12.44 1.85 -3.84
CA ALA A 114 -12.64 0.91 -2.73
C ALA A 114 -13.54 1.52 -1.63
N TYR A 115 -13.33 2.79 -1.29
CA TYR A 115 -14.18 3.48 -0.32
C TYR A 115 -15.63 3.58 -0.78
N LEU A 116 -15.88 3.81 -2.07
CA LEU A 116 -17.22 3.82 -2.64
C LEU A 116 -17.89 2.44 -2.50
N ILE A 117 -17.17 1.36 -2.77
CA ILE A 117 -17.67 0.00 -2.59
C ILE A 117 -18.00 -0.26 -1.12
N TYR A 118 -17.14 0.13 -0.18
CA TYR A 118 -17.39 -0.03 1.25
C TYR A 118 -18.64 0.71 1.70
N LEU A 119 -18.86 1.93 1.20
CA LEU A 119 -20.06 2.71 1.49
C LEU A 119 -21.33 2.02 0.98
N ILE A 120 -21.32 1.49 -0.24
CA ILE A 120 -22.46 0.77 -0.82
C ILE A 120 -22.75 -0.49 0.01
N VAL A 121 -21.74 -1.31 0.31
CA VAL A 121 -21.91 -2.55 1.10
C VAL A 121 -22.48 -2.24 2.48
N THR A 122 -21.95 -1.21 3.15
CA THR A 122 -22.44 -0.79 4.47
C THR A 122 -23.89 -0.30 4.39
N GLY A 123 -24.25 0.46 3.35
CA GLY A 123 -25.62 0.92 3.12
C GLY A 123 -26.61 -0.24 2.92
N ILE A 124 -26.24 -1.23 2.11
CA ILE A 124 -27.06 -2.43 1.89
C ILE A 124 -27.24 -3.22 3.19
N LEU A 125 -26.16 -3.39 3.98
CA LEU A 125 -26.22 -4.09 5.26
C LEU A 125 -27.17 -3.39 6.24
N LEU A 126 -27.06 -2.08 6.38
CA LEU A 126 -27.95 -1.29 7.25
C LEU A 126 -29.40 -1.38 6.79
N TRP A 127 -29.65 -1.25 5.49
CA TRP A 127 -31.00 -1.40 4.92
C TRP A 127 -31.58 -2.78 5.22
N TYR A 128 -30.80 -3.85 5.07
CA TYR A 128 -31.20 -5.22 5.39
C TYR A 128 -31.54 -5.39 6.87
N LEU A 129 -30.71 -4.84 7.78
CA LEU A 129 -30.97 -4.88 9.21
C LEU A 129 -32.26 -4.15 9.59
N VAL A 130 -32.47 -2.95 9.05
CA VAL A 130 -33.70 -2.18 9.31
C VAL A 130 -34.93 -2.91 8.77
N ARG A 131 -34.84 -3.50 7.60
CA ARG A 131 -35.94 -4.28 6.99
C ARG A 131 -36.31 -5.50 7.84
N THR A 132 -35.30 -6.26 8.28
CA THR A 132 -35.55 -7.45 9.13
C THR A 132 -36.11 -7.07 10.49
N TYR A 133 -35.61 -5.98 11.07
CA TYR A 133 -36.13 -5.46 12.34
C TYR A 133 -37.61 -5.05 12.24
N LYS A 134 -37.98 -4.29 11.20
CA LYS A 134 -39.36 -3.91 10.95
C LYS A 134 -40.29 -5.11 10.71
N SER A 135 -39.82 -6.13 9.99
CA SER A 135 -40.57 -7.36 9.76
C SER A 135 -40.86 -8.12 11.07
N ARG A 136 -39.88 -8.19 11.95
CA ARG A 136 -40.03 -8.84 13.27
C ARG A 136 -40.99 -8.12 14.18
N ILE A 137 -41.03 -6.79 14.14
CA ILE A 137 -42.00 -5.99 14.92
C ILE A 137 -43.42 -6.25 14.44
N LYS A 138 -43.67 -6.19 13.12
CA LYS A 138 -44.99 -6.46 12.53
C LYS A 138 -45.51 -7.87 12.87
N LEU A 139 -44.63 -8.87 12.84
CA LEU A 139 -44.98 -10.23 13.20
C LEU A 139 -45.37 -10.37 14.69
N ARG A 140 -44.67 -9.66 15.58
CA ARG A 140 -45.02 -9.64 17.00
C ARG A 140 -46.33 -8.96 17.27
N GLU A 141 -46.66 -7.91 16.55
CA GLU A 141 -47.95 -7.22 16.67
C GLU A 141 -49.10 -8.08 16.17
N SER A 142 -48.98 -8.74 15.03
CA SER A 142 -50.00 -9.66 14.51
C SER A 142 -50.31 -10.82 15.48
N LEU A 143 -49.25 -11.43 16.04
CA LEU A 143 -49.42 -12.47 17.04
C LEU A 143 -50.11 -12.01 18.31
N LYS A 144 -49.88 -10.78 18.76
CA LYS A 144 -50.57 -10.21 19.90
C LYS A 144 -52.07 -9.96 19.60
N TYR A 145 -52.41 -9.55 18.40
CA TYR A 145 -53.82 -9.37 17.97
C TYR A 145 -54.56 -10.69 17.93
N GLU A 146 -53.95 -11.76 17.38
CA GLU A 146 -54.55 -13.11 17.38
C GLU A 146 -54.76 -13.65 18.79
N GLN A 147 -53.75 -13.53 19.66
CA GLN A 147 -53.87 -13.97 21.04
C GLN A 147 -54.98 -13.22 21.82
N LYS A 148 -55.14 -11.94 21.54
CA LYS A 148 -56.22 -11.16 22.15
C LYS A 148 -57.59 -11.62 21.66
N HIS A 149 -57.73 -11.85 20.36
CA HIS A 149 -58.98 -12.32 19.75
C HIS A 149 -59.38 -13.70 20.30
N ILE A 150 -58.44 -14.62 20.46
CA ILE A 150 -58.70 -15.93 21.05
C ILE A 150 -59.18 -15.81 22.49
N ARG A 151 -58.57 -14.99 23.31
CA ARG A 151 -59.00 -14.73 24.70
C ARG A 151 -60.37 -14.13 24.80
N ASP A 152 -60.71 -13.18 23.92
CA ASP A 152 -62.01 -12.55 23.92
C ASP A 152 -63.12 -13.54 23.54
N VAL A 153 -62.85 -14.46 22.58
CA VAL A 153 -63.80 -15.54 22.20
C VAL A 153 -63.96 -16.58 23.31
N GLU A 154 -62.89 -16.95 24.00
CA GLU A 154 -62.93 -17.88 25.15
C GLU A 154 -63.76 -17.29 26.31
N ALA A 155 -63.54 -15.99 26.61
CA ALA A 155 -64.29 -15.27 27.66
C ALA A 155 -65.80 -15.23 27.37
N LEU A 156 -66.20 -15.03 26.10
CA LEU A 156 -67.60 -15.07 25.68
C LEU A 156 -68.21 -16.47 25.79
N ASN A 157 -67.43 -17.50 25.58
CA ASN A 157 -67.90 -18.87 25.64
C ASN A 157 -68.08 -19.43 27.08
N GLN A 158 -67.32 -18.85 28.05
CA GLN A 158 -67.44 -19.21 29.47
C GLN A 158 -68.56 -18.46 30.16
N SER A 159 -69.12 -17.44 29.58
CA SER A 159 -70.20 -16.63 30.14
C SER A 159 -71.61 -17.12 29.74
N LYS A 160 -71.72 -18.27 29.07
CA LYS A 160 -72.95 -18.94 28.75
C LYS A 160 -73.14 -20.18 29.63
#